data_96e568ab3db93bfdf1b57a4cb43a6e2b
#
_entry.id   96e568ab3db93bfdf1b57a4cb43a6e2b
#
_cell.length_a   1.000
_cell.length_b   1.000
_cell.length_c   1.000
_cell.angle_alpha   90.00
_cell.angle_beta   90.00
_cell.angle_gamma   90.00
#
_symmetry.space_group_name_H-M   'P 1'
#
loop_
_entity.id
_entity.type
_entity.pdbx_description
1 polymer ?
#
loop_
_entity_poly.entity_id
_entity_poly.type
_entity_poly.pdbx_seq_one_letter_code
_entity_poly.pdbx_strand_id
1 'polypeptide(L)'
;NAVIDLYGVSCVKIKEDFPTTPNQGEPDSPEGLEIGSKNVYEHPELSDQITCMNYVKKELPSPPVLMMHGTADDTVAPNQSIQLYKKLKEEEKDATFYLVEGADHGHPYFWCEPTLSLIEQFFKKHMK
;
A
#
# COMPACT_ATOMS: atom_id res chain seq x y z
N ASN A 1 -18.63 3.75 2.77
CA ASN A 1 -17.53 2.96 2.19
C ASN A 1 -16.31 3.08 3.09
N ALA A 2 -15.52 1.99 3.20
CA ALA A 2 -14.25 1.95 3.93
C ALA A 2 -13.26 1.05 3.15
N VAL A 3 -11.97 1.26 3.32
CA VAL A 3 -10.91 0.48 2.66
C VAL A 3 -10.02 -0.17 3.72
N ILE A 4 -9.71 -1.44 3.50
CA ILE A 4 -8.64 -2.15 4.20
C ILE A 4 -7.53 -2.40 3.19
N ASP A 5 -6.34 -1.90 3.48
CA ASP A 5 -5.12 -2.13 2.70
C ASP A 5 -4.18 -3.02 3.51
N LEU A 6 -3.95 -4.22 3.04
CA LEU A 6 -3.01 -5.16 3.63
C LEU A 6 -1.79 -5.27 2.71
N TYR A 7 -0.67 -4.74 3.18
CA TYR A 7 0.63 -4.82 2.50
C TYR A 7 0.63 -4.43 1.02
N GLY A 8 -0.18 -3.43 0.63
CA GLY A 8 -0.33 -2.99 -0.76
C GLY A 8 0.84 -2.16 -1.31
N VAL A 9 1.00 -2.20 -2.64
CA VAL A 9 1.90 -1.30 -3.36
C VAL A 9 1.22 0.05 -3.57
N SER A 10 1.85 1.14 -3.16
CA SER A 10 1.31 2.50 -3.26
C SER A 10 2.02 3.37 -4.28
N CYS A 11 3.28 3.05 -4.55
CA CYS A 11 4.11 3.73 -5.54
C CYS A 11 5.05 2.75 -6.22
N VAL A 12 4.93 2.60 -7.52
CA VAL A 12 5.70 1.62 -8.29
C VAL A 12 7.15 2.05 -8.59
N LYS A 13 7.49 3.31 -8.36
CA LYS A 13 8.82 3.88 -8.64
C LYS A 13 9.72 4.08 -7.42
N ILE A 14 9.30 3.68 -6.23
CA ILE A 14 10.12 3.82 -5.02
C ILE A 14 11.21 2.74 -5.04
N LYS A 15 12.41 3.12 -5.46
CA LYS A 15 13.58 2.23 -5.55
C LYS A 15 14.66 2.51 -4.49
N GLU A 16 14.78 3.75 -4.04
CA GLU A 16 16.00 4.22 -3.35
C GLU A 16 16.06 3.87 -1.87
N ASP A 17 14.93 3.63 -1.20
CA ASP A 17 14.90 3.48 0.26
C ASP A 17 14.48 2.07 0.73
N PHE A 18 14.29 1.10 -0.19
CA PHE A 18 13.71 -0.20 0.20
C PHE A 18 14.35 -1.38 -0.49
N PRO A 19 14.60 -2.46 0.25
CA PRO A 19 14.85 -3.75 -0.35
C PRO A 19 13.58 -4.19 -1.07
N THR A 20 13.53 -3.92 -2.35
CA THR A 20 12.51 -4.43 -3.24
C THR A 20 12.93 -5.80 -3.76
N THR A 21 11.98 -6.62 -4.18
CA THR A 21 12.33 -7.81 -4.93
C THR A 21 13.26 -7.43 -6.09
N PRO A 22 14.27 -8.27 -6.43
CA PRO A 22 15.25 -7.94 -7.47
C PRO A 22 14.64 -7.54 -8.81
N ASN A 23 13.41 -7.98 -9.09
CA ASN A 23 12.70 -7.76 -10.35
C ASN A 23 11.69 -6.62 -10.32
N GLN A 24 11.55 -5.93 -9.18
CA GLN A 24 10.56 -4.84 -9.13
C GLN A 24 10.85 -3.80 -10.22
N GLY A 25 9.84 -3.53 -11.02
CA GLY A 25 9.91 -2.57 -12.11
C GLY A 25 10.36 -3.15 -13.45
N GLU A 26 10.82 -4.41 -13.51
CA GLU A 26 11.11 -5.07 -14.78
C GLU A 26 9.81 -5.41 -15.55
N PRO A 27 9.88 -5.64 -16.89
CA PRO A 27 8.69 -5.89 -17.71
C PRO A 27 7.85 -7.10 -17.29
N ASP A 28 8.44 -8.08 -16.62
CA ASP A 28 7.78 -9.30 -16.13
C ASP A 28 7.41 -9.22 -14.63
N SER A 29 7.71 -8.10 -13.96
CA SER A 29 7.23 -7.85 -12.61
C SER A 29 5.72 -7.58 -12.59
N PRO A 30 5.03 -7.73 -11.45
CA PRO A 30 3.63 -7.34 -11.33
C PRO A 30 3.36 -5.92 -11.82
N GLU A 31 4.19 -4.96 -11.42
CA GLU A 31 4.08 -3.55 -11.82
C GLU A 31 4.34 -3.35 -13.31
N GLY A 32 5.33 -4.06 -13.86
CA GLY A 32 5.62 -4.04 -15.29
C GLY A 32 4.47 -4.58 -16.13
N LEU A 33 3.85 -5.67 -15.69
CA LEU A 33 2.68 -6.26 -16.35
C LEU A 33 1.49 -5.31 -16.36
N GLU A 34 1.26 -4.56 -15.28
CA GLU A 34 0.18 -3.57 -15.19
C GLU A 34 0.29 -2.46 -16.22
N ILE A 35 1.50 -2.10 -16.64
CA ILE A 35 1.75 -1.09 -17.67
C ILE A 35 2.05 -1.70 -19.06
N GLY A 36 1.66 -2.96 -19.28
CA GLY A 36 1.76 -3.63 -20.57
C GLY A 36 3.13 -4.24 -20.86
N SER A 37 3.71 -4.93 -19.88
CA SER A 37 5.01 -5.61 -19.95
C SER A 37 6.15 -4.66 -20.30
N LYS A 38 6.23 -3.54 -19.57
CA LYS A 38 7.26 -2.51 -19.75
C LYS A 38 8.01 -2.28 -18.44
N ASN A 39 9.25 -1.78 -18.55
CA ASN A 39 10.00 -1.34 -17.38
C ASN A 39 9.38 -0.06 -16.79
N VAL A 40 9.03 -0.08 -15.50
CA VAL A 40 8.32 1.06 -14.85
C VAL A 40 9.18 2.32 -14.75
N TYR A 41 10.50 2.18 -14.74
CA TYR A 41 11.42 3.32 -14.66
C TYR A 41 11.68 3.98 -16.03
N GLU A 42 11.54 3.19 -17.11
CA GLU A 42 11.68 3.67 -18.49
C GLU A 42 10.39 4.32 -19.03
N HIS A 43 9.26 4.03 -18.37
CA HIS A 43 7.93 4.52 -18.75
C HIS A 43 7.25 5.28 -17.60
N PRO A 44 7.83 6.41 -17.13
CA PRO A 44 7.31 7.14 -15.97
C PRO A 44 5.86 7.63 -16.16
N GLU A 45 5.47 7.96 -17.38
CA GLU A 45 4.11 8.41 -17.70
C GLU A 45 3.03 7.34 -17.46
N LEU A 46 3.39 6.05 -17.66
CA LEU A 46 2.50 4.93 -17.37
C LEU A 46 2.54 4.57 -15.87
N SER A 47 3.74 4.55 -15.29
CA SER A 47 3.94 4.27 -13.87
C SER A 47 3.21 5.27 -12.97
N ASP A 48 3.17 6.56 -13.37
CA ASP A 48 2.44 7.60 -12.64
C ASP A 48 0.92 7.37 -12.65
N GLN A 49 0.39 6.74 -13.69
CA GLN A 49 -1.04 6.43 -13.78
C GLN A 49 -1.46 5.32 -12.82
N ILE A 50 -0.59 4.35 -12.51
CA ILE A 50 -0.86 3.25 -11.58
C ILE A 50 -0.37 3.54 -10.16
N THR A 51 0.30 4.65 -9.92
CA THR A 51 0.76 5.08 -8.59
C THR A 51 -0.40 5.72 -7.82
N CYS A 52 -1.02 4.98 -6.91
CA CYS A 52 -2.22 5.43 -6.18
C CYS A 52 -1.97 6.69 -5.34
N MET A 53 -0.75 6.91 -4.84
CA MET A 53 -0.38 8.12 -4.10
C MET A 53 -0.60 9.41 -4.90
N ASN A 54 -0.50 9.38 -6.23
CA ASN A 54 -0.69 10.55 -7.09
C ASN A 54 -2.15 11.06 -7.08
N TYR A 55 -3.08 10.23 -6.66
CA TYR A 55 -4.51 10.54 -6.59
C TYR A 55 -4.98 10.98 -5.21
N VAL A 56 -4.10 10.92 -4.21
CA VAL A 56 -4.40 11.40 -2.85
C VAL A 56 -4.24 12.91 -2.80
N LYS A 57 -5.37 13.63 -2.82
CA LYS A 57 -5.42 15.10 -2.82
C LYS A 57 -6.50 15.58 -1.85
N LYS A 58 -6.24 16.70 -1.16
CA LYS A 58 -7.14 17.25 -0.14
C LYS A 58 -8.54 17.48 -0.66
N GLU A 59 -8.68 18.01 -1.85
CA GLU A 59 -9.96 18.36 -2.48
C GLU A 59 -10.75 17.15 -3.01
N LEU A 60 -10.12 15.99 -3.18
CA LEU A 60 -10.80 14.78 -3.65
C LEU A 60 -11.36 13.97 -2.49
N PRO A 61 -12.58 13.42 -2.59
CA PRO A 61 -13.11 12.54 -1.56
C PRO A 61 -12.29 11.26 -1.44
N SER A 62 -12.12 10.78 -0.22
CA SER A 62 -11.48 9.50 0.08
C SER A 62 -12.28 8.78 1.15
N PRO A 63 -12.53 7.47 1.03
CA PRO A 63 -13.06 6.70 2.14
C PRO A 63 -12.04 6.64 3.29
N PRO A 64 -12.47 6.35 4.52
CA PRO A 64 -11.57 5.97 5.59
C PRO A 64 -10.73 4.75 5.20
N VAL A 65 -9.44 4.76 5.53
CA VAL A 65 -8.49 3.70 5.17
C VAL A 65 -7.85 3.13 6.44
N LEU A 66 -7.94 1.81 6.61
CA LEU A 66 -7.14 1.05 7.56
C LEU A 66 -6.03 0.33 6.79
N MET A 67 -4.80 0.58 7.16
CA MET A 67 -3.62 0.00 6.53
C MET A 67 -2.87 -0.88 7.53
N MET A 68 -2.37 -2.01 7.07
CA MET A 68 -1.51 -2.90 7.86
C MET A 68 -0.38 -3.45 7.00
N HIS A 69 0.85 -3.48 7.53
CA HIS A 69 2.02 -3.98 6.82
C HIS A 69 2.97 -4.70 7.77
N GLY A 70 3.56 -5.79 7.33
CA GLY A 70 4.55 -6.54 8.10
C GLY A 70 5.92 -5.88 8.09
N THR A 71 6.61 -5.86 9.23
CA THR A 71 7.95 -5.25 9.32
C THR A 71 9.03 -6.10 8.63
N ALA A 72 8.78 -7.39 8.38
CA ALA A 72 9.68 -8.32 7.71
C ALA A 72 9.27 -8.63 6.25
N ASP A 73 8.35 -7.84 5.69
CA ASP A 73 7.91 -8.01 4.30
C ASP A 73 9.04 -7.67 3.32
N ASP A 74 9.55 -8.70 2.64
CA ASP A 74 10.62 -8.62 1.64
C ASP A 74 10.09 -8.66 0.20
N THR A 75 8.79 -8.82 0.02
CA THR A 75 8.09 -8.81 -1.28
C THR A 75 7.63 -7.42 -1.64
N VAL A 76 6.90 -6.77 -0.71
CA VAL A 76 6.50 -5.37 -0.80
C VAL A 76 7.04 -4.65 0.44
N ALA A 77 7.95 -3.73 0.24
CA ALA A 77 8.58 -3.05 1.36
C ALA A 77 7.56 -2.29 2.23
N PRO A 78 7.62 -2.39 3.57
CA PRO A 78 6.69 -1.72 4.49
C PRO A 78 6.55 -0.23 4.25
N ASN A 79 7.58 0.37 3.70
CA ASN A 79 7.56 1.80 3.42
C ASN A 79 6.57 2.21 2.32
N GLN A 80 6.14 1.31 1.48
CA GLN A 80 5.03 1.57 0.58
C GLN A 80 3.81 2.07 1.37
N SER A 81 3.42 1.33 2.40
CA SER A 81 2.33 1.74 3.30
C SER A 81 2.68 2.96 4.15
N ILE A 82 3.93 3.07 4.63
CA ILE A 82 4.37 4.24 5.42
C ILE A 82 4.25 5.53 4.60
N GLN A 83 4.69 5.52 3.36
CA GLN A 83 4.61 6.70 2.49
C GLN A 83 3.16 7.04 2.13
N LEU A 84 2.34 6.04 1.81
CA LEU A 84 0.92 6.27 1.56
C LEU A 84 0.22 6.85 2.80
N TYR A 85 0.49 6.30 3.99
CA TYR A 85 -0.06 6.82 5.23
C TYR A 85 0.33 8.28 5.47
N LYS A 86 1.62 8.62 5.31
CA LYS A 86 2.08 10.01 5.42
C LYS A 86 1.33 10.91 4.45
N LYS A 87 1.23 10.51 3.18
CA LYS A 87 0.51 11.27 2.16
C LYS A 87 -0.97 11.45 2.51
N LEU A 88 -1.65 10.40 2.98
CA LEU A 88 -3.03 10.49 3.43
C LEU A 88 -3.20 11.49 4.58
N LYS A 89 -2.28 11.48 5.56
CA LYS A 89 -2.34 12.43 6.71
C LYS A 89 -2.03 13.86 6.30
N GLU A 90 -1.07 14.09 5.41
CA GLU A 90 -0.75 15.41 4.84
C GLU A 90 -1.96 16.01 4.11
N GLU A 91 -2.73 15.17 3.42
CA GLU A 91 -3.95 15.57 2.69
C GLU A 91 -5.23 15.51 3.56
N GLU A 92 -5.06 15.45 4.89
CA GLU A 92 -6.15 15.46 5.88
C GLU A 92 -7.17 14.32 5.68
N LYS A 93 -6.73 13.14 5.22
CA LYS A 93 -7.59 11.96 5.05
C LYS A 93 -7.70 11.15 6.35
N ASP A 94 -8.84 10.49 6.52
CA ASP A 94 -9.05 9.54 7.63
C ASP A 94 -8.30 8.24 7.33
N ALA A 95 -7.14 8.09 7.95
CA ALA A 95 -6.28 6.93 7.80
C ALA A 95 -5.74 6.46 9.15
N THR A 96 -5.75 5.15 9.34
CA THR A 96 -5.16 4.42 10.47
C THR A 96 -4.14 3.43 9.93
N PHE A 97 -2.98 3.31 10.56
CA PHE A 97 -1.91 2.42 10.11
C PHE A 97 -1.31 1.63 11.27
N TYR A 98 -1.13 0.33 11.06
CA TYR A 98 -0.45 -0.59 11.98
C TYR A 98 0.71 -1.30 11.27
N LEU A 99 1.86 -1.32 11.93
CA LEU A 99 2.95 -2.23 11.58
C LEU A 99 2.78 -3.53 12.38
N VAL A 100 2.87 -4.66 11.67
CA VAL A 100 2.78 -6.01 12.26
C VAL A 100 4.18 -6.55 12.41
N GLU A 101 4.70 -6.53 13.64
CA GLU A 101 6.08 -6.89 13.93
C GLU A 101 6.41 -8.33 13.52
N GLY A 102 7.49 -8.50 12.75
CA GLY A 102 8.00 -9.79 12.29
C GLY A 102 7.15 -10.48 11.22
N ALA A 103 6.05 -9.88 10.77
CA ALA A 103 5.25 -10.45 9.68
C ALA A 103 5.90 -10.19 8.32
N ASP A 104 5.90 -11.20 7.46
CA ASP A 104 6.24 -11.13 6.05
C ASP A 104 4.98 -10.88 5.18
N HIS A 105 5.13 -10.93 3.86
CA HIS A 105 4.04 -10.72 2.91
C HIS A 105 2.98 -11.83 3.01
N GLY A 106 1.74 -11.47 3.36
CA GLY A 106 0.66 -12.44 3.54
C GLY A 106 0.74 -13.30 4.79
N HIS A 107 1.57 -12.91 5.75
CA HIS A 107 1.78 -13.67 7.01
C HIS A 107 0.45 -14.01 7.72
N PRO A 108 0.33 -15.18 8.37
CA PRO A 108 -0.88 -15.58 9.11
C PRO A 108 -1.40 -14.57 10.14
N TYR A 109 -0.54 -13.69 10.66
CA TYR A 109 -0.95 -12.62 11.58
C TYR A 109 -1.99 -11.66 11.00
N PHE A 110 -2.06 -11.51 9.68
CA PHE A 110 -3.10 -10.70 9.03
C PHE A 110 -4.48 -11.37 9.04
N TRP A 111 -4.53 -12.68 9.30
CA TRP A 111 -5.71 -13.53 9.17
C TRP A 111 -6.16 -14.16 10.50
N CYS A 112 -5.63 -13.70 11.62
CA CYS A 112 -5.98 -14.18 12.95
C CYS A 112 -6.26 -13.02 13.91
N GLU A 113 -6.69 -13.34 15.14
CA GLU A 113 -6.81 -12.34 16.21
C GLU A 113 -5.40 -11.85 16.65
N PRO A 114 -5.22 -10.55 16.96
CA PRO A 114 -6.27 -9.51 17.06
C PRO A 114 -6.56 -8.74 15.75
N THR A 115 -5.90 -9.07 14.63
CA THR A 115 -6.02 -8.32 13.37
C THR A 115 -7.46 -8.31 12.84
N LEU A 116 -8.12 -9.47 12.83
CA LEU A 116 -9.52 -9.57 12.37
C LEU A 116 -10.46 -8.71 13.21
N SER A 117 -10.24 -8.65 14.52
CA SER A 117 -11.02 -7.77 15.41
C SER A 117 -10.82 -6.29 15.10
N LEU A 118 -9.60 -5.86 14.75
CA LEU A 118 -9.32 -4.47 14.35
C LEU A 118 -10.05 -4.13 13.06
N ILE A 119 -10.02 -5.02 12.07
CA ILE A 119 -10.72 -4.87 10.79
C ILE A 119 -12.24 -4.78 11.02
N GLU A 120 -12.80 -5.68 11.83
CA GLU A 120 -14.23 -5.67 12.15
C GLU A 120 -14.66 -4.37 12.81
N GLN A 121 -13.89 -3.91 13.83
CA GLN A 121 -14.17 -2.65 14.51
C GLN A 121 -14.09 -1.46 13.56
N PHE A 122 -13.12 -1.45 12.67
CA PHE A 122 -13.00 -0.40 11.67
C PHE A 122 -14.22 -0.35 10.74
N PHE A 123 -14.67 -1.49 10.24
CA PHE A 123 -15.89 -1.56 9.43
C PHE A 123 -17.13 -1.12 10.20
N LYS A 124 -17.32 -1.59 11.45
CA LYS A 124 -18.44 -1.17 12.30
C LYS A 124 -18.47 0.35 12.53
N LYS A 125 -17.31 0.97 12.65
CA LYS A 125 -17.20 2.43 12.82
C LYS A 125 -17.59 3.20 11.57
N HIS A 126 -17.23 2.72 10.38
CA HIS A 126 -17.28 3.49 9.13
C HIS A 126 -18.34 3.03 8.13
N MET A 127 -18.91 1.85 8.31
CA MET A 127 -19.99 1.33 7.48
C MET A 127 -21.31 1.38 8.26
N LYS A 128 -22.11 2.38 7.96
CA LYS A 128 -23.48 2.53 8.48
C LYS A 128 -24.49 2.08 7.42
#